data_ee4d8927b30988e837b4d6e2b1454e12
#
_entry.id   ee4d8927b30988e837b4d6e2b1454e12
#
_cell.length_a   1.000
_cell.length_b   1.000
_cell.length_c   1.000
_cell.angle_alpha   90.00
_cell.angle_beta   90.00
_cell.angle_gamma   90.00
#
_symmetry.space_group_name_H-M   'P 1'
#
loop_
_entity.id
_entity.type
_entity.pdbx_description
1 polymer ?
#
loop_
_entity_poly.entity_id
_entity_poly.type
_entity_poly.pdbx_seq_one_letter_code
_entity_poly.pdbx_strand_id
1 'polypeptide(L)'
;MRDETQAAHVRAMAWEFIDWLKARYPEMLEVIDEYLTNQDFEGMLARLLESFTPPHGECLLARLDGEPVGILMLKPYDDGVCEMNRMFVRPVARGHGVAKALTARLIERARDLGYAAMVLSALDRHHEALGLYQSLGFETDERRPDTESGADREVLMRLQL
;
A
#
# COMPACT_ATOMS: atom_id res chain seq x y z
N MET A 1 -7.98 -5.65 9.24
CA MET A 1 -9.37 -5.78 8.71
C MET A 1 -9.81 -7.23 8.88
N ARG A 2 -11.03 -7.46 9.42
CA ARG A 2 -11.52 -8.83 9.74
C ARG A 2 -13.02 -9.02 9.47
N ASP A 3 -13.74 -7.97 9.15
CA ASP A 3 -15.20 -8.02 8.94
C ASP A 3 -15.63 -7.02 7.87
N GLU A 4 -16.88 -7.12 7.41
CA GLU A 4 -17.43 -6.31 6.33
C GLU A 4 -17.55 -4.82 6.70
N THR A 5 -17.77 -4.49 7.97
CA THR A 5 -17.81 -3.09 8.42
C THR A 5 -16.42 -2.44 8.23
N GLN A 6 -15.37 -3.14 8.62
CA GLN A 6 -13.99 -2.68 8.41
C GLN A 6 -13.65 -2.63 6.90
N ALA A 7 -14.08 -3.63 6.13
CA ALA A 7 -13.88 -3.67 4.69
C ALA A 7 -14.55 -2.47 3.98
N ALA A 8 -15.74 -2.07 4.41
CA ALA A 8 -16.40 -0.87 3.88
C ALA A 8 -15.57 0.41 4.10
N HIS A 9 -14.97 0.57 5.29
CA HIS A 9 -14.05 1.70 5.53
C HIS A 9 -12.80 1.63 4.66
N VAL A 10 -12.26 0.43 4.45
CA VAL A 10 -11.09 0.22 3.58
C VAL A 10 -11.41 0.58 2.13
N ARG A 11 -12.57 0.13 1.60
CA ARG A 11 -13.02 0.48 0.25
C ARG A 11 -13.14 2.00 0.07
N ALA A 12 -13.79 2.67 1.01
CA ALA A 12 -13.95 4.12 0.96
C ALA A 12 -12.59 4.83 0.92
N MET A 13 -11.65 4.47 1.81
CA MET A 13 -10.32 5.08 1.84
C MET A 13 -9.44 4.69 0.64
N ALA A 14 -9.64 3.53 0.04
CA ALA A 14 -8.94 3.17 -1.19
C ALA A 14 -9.35 4.09 -2.36
N TRP A 15 -10.64 4.45 -2.46
CA TRP A 15 -11.10 5.44 -3.43
C TRP A 15 -10.62 6.86 -3.08
N GLU A 16 -10.67 7.26 -1.80
CA GLU A 16 -10.11 8.55 -1.36
C GLU A 16 -8.61 8.68 -1.72
N PHE A 17 -7.87 7.57 -1.65
CA PHE A 17 -6.47 7.53 -2.09
C PHE A 17 -6.33 7.81 -3.58
N ILE A 18 -7.16 7.20 -4.42
CA ILE A 18 -7.15 7.43 -5.86
C ILE A 18 -7.51 8.88 -6.20
N ASP A 19 -8.56 9.41 -5.58
CA ASP A 19 -8.97 10.80 -5.77
C ASP A 19 -7.84 11.76 -5.35
N TRP A 20 -7.18 11.47 -4.25
CA TRP A 20 -6.03 12.24 -3.79
C TRP A 20 -4.85 12.18 -4.77
N LEU A 21 -4.55 10.99 -5.35
CA LEU A 21 -3.51 10.84 -6.37
C LEU A 21 -3.83 11.67 -7.62
N LYS A 22 -5.06 11.58 -8.12
CA LYS A 22 -5.52 12.33 -9.30
C LYS A 22 -5.45 13.84 -9.08
N ALA A 23 -5.84 14.29 -7.89
CA ALA A 23 -5.78 15.71 -7.53
C ALA A 23 -4.34 16.22 -7.38
N ARG A 24 -3.43 15.38 -6.87
CA ARG A 24 -2.02 15.73 -6.65
C ARG A 24 -1.20 15.71 -7.94
N TYR A 25 -1.54 14.83 -8.87
CA TYR A 25 -0.80 14.58 -10.12
C TYR A 25 -1.73 14.64 -11.34
N PRO A 26 -2.28 15.82 -11.64
CA PRO A 26 -3.21 15.97 -12.76
C PRO A 26 -2.58 15.64 -14.12
N GLU A 27 -1.25 15.69 -14.23
CA GLU A 27 -0.52 15.30 -15.42
C GLU A 27 -0.36 13.78 -15.59
N MET A 28 -0.81 12.98 -14.61
CA MET A 28 -0.69 11.52 -14.60
C MET A 28 -2.05 10.80 -14.65
N LEU A 29 -3.13 11.49 -15.01
CA LEU A 29 -4.48 10.91 -14.98
C LEU A 29 -4.59 9.65 -15.84
N GLU A 30 -4.06 9.65 -17.05
CA GLU A 30 -4.07 8.48 -17.95
C GLU A 30 -3.31 7.30 -17.35
N VAL A 31 -2.14 7.55 -16.76
CA VAL A 31 -1.33 6.52 -16.11
C VAL A 31 -2.05 5.93 -14.88
N ILE A 32 -2.71 6.78 -14.09
CA ILE A 32 -3.49 6.34 -12.93
C ILE A 32 -4.69 5.50 -13.38
N ASP A 33 -5.41 5.90 -14.42
CA ASP A 33 -6.56 5.16 -14.93
C ASP A 33 -6.15 3.83 -15.55
N GLU A 34 -5.03 3.78 -16.28
CA GLU A 34 -4.44 2.55 -16.78
C GLU A 34 -4.03 1.60 -15.64
N TYR A 35 -3.37 2.13 -14.60
CA TYR A 35 -3.01 1.37 -13.41
C TYR A 35 -4.25 0.73 -12.74
N LEU A 36 -5.34 1.50 -12.58
CA LEU A 36 -6.58 0.99 -11.98
C LEU A 36 -7.18 -0.15 -12.80
N THR A 37 -7.13 -0.02 -14.12
CA THR A 37 -7.63 -1.04 -15.06
C THR A 37 -6.78 -2.30 -15.01
N ASN A 38 -5.45 -2.16 -15.11
CA ASN A 38 -4.52 -3.28 -15.13
C ASN A 38 -4.50 -4.06 -13.80
N GLN A 39 -4.77 -3.39 -12.68
CA GLN A 39 -4.83 -4.01 -11.35
C GLN A 39 -6.21 -4.58 -10.99
N ASP A 40 -7.20 -4.55 -11.90
CA ASP A 40 -8.60 -4.91 -11.57
C ASP A 40 -9.03 -4.30 -10.22
N PHE A 41 -8.86 -2.98 -10.09
CA PHE A 41 -9.00 -2.28 -8.80
C PHE A 41 -10.37 -2.51 -8.15
N GLU A 42 -11.45 -2.44 -8.92
CA GLU A 42 -12.81 -2.68 -8.42
C GLU A 42 -13.01 -4.15 -8.00
N GLY A 43 -12.55 -5.09 -8.82
CA GLY A 43 -12.62 -6.52 -8.49
C GLY A 43 -11.77 -6.86 -7.26
N MET A 44 -10.61 -6.25 -7.11
CA MET A 44 -9.79 -6.37 -5.91
C MET A 44 -10.53 -5.84 -4.67
N LEU A 45 -11.18 -4.67 -4.75
CA LEU A 45 -11.97 -4.11 -3.66
C LEU A 45 -13.20 -4.97 -3.31
N ALA A 46 -13.80 -5.64 -4.29
CA ALA A 46 -14.89 -6.58 -4.05
C ALA A 46 -14.44 -7.81 -3.25
N ARG A 47 -13.19 -8.26 -3.45
CA ARG A 47 -12.61 -9.45 -2.81
C ARG A 47 -11.67 -9.14 -1.65
N LEU A 48 -11.80 -7.99 -0.98
CA LEU A 48 -10.88 -7.54 0.09
C LEU A 48 -10.69 -8.58 1.19
N LEU A 49 -11.78 -9.17 1.69
CA LEU A 49 -11.73 -10.15 2.79
C LEU A 49 -11.08 -11.47 2.36
N GLU A 50 -11.10 -11.81 1.08
CA GLU A 50 -10.46 -13.01 0.54
C GLU A 50 -8.95 -12.77 0.32
N SER A 51 -8.61 -11.61 -0.28
CA SER A 51 -7.26 -11.34 -0.76
C SER A 51 -6.34 -10.74 0.29
N PHE A 52 -6.89 -9.99 1.28
CA PHE A 52 -6.12 -9.22 2.25
C PHE A 52 -6.40 -9.63 3.70
N THR A 53 -6.59 -10.92 3.93
CA THR A 53 -6.64 -11.51 5.27
C THR A 53 -5.71 -12.71 5.36
N PRO A 54 -5.26 -13.09 6.59
CA PRO A 54 -4.46 -14.29 6.78
C PRO A 54 -5.13 -15.54 6.21
N PRO A 55 -4.35 -16.55 5.74
CA PRO A 55 -2.89 -16.69 5.96
C PRO A 55 -2.02 -15.97 4.93
N HIS A 56 -2.56 -15.47 3.82
CA HIS A 56 -1.74 -15.00 2.71
C HIS A 56 -1.56 -13.48 2.68
N GLY A 57 -2.58 -12.73 3.08
CA GLY A 57 -2.57 -11.29 3.05
C GLY A 57 -2.87 -10.65 4.40
N GLU A 58 -2.77 -9.34 4.44
CA GLU A 58 -3.15 -8.52 5.59
C GLU A 58 -3.65 -7.15 5.11
N CYS A 59 -4.64 -6.61 5.79
CA CYS A 59 -5.03 -5.23 5.65
C CYS A 59 -5.17 -4.59 7.03
N LEU A 60 -4.39 -3.55 7.25
CA LEU A 60 -4.43 -2.75 8.47
C LEU A 60 -5.34 -1.53 8.28
N LEU A 61 -6.15 -1.25 9.28
CA LEU A 61 -7.02 -0.10 9.39
C LEU A 61 -6.63 0.69 10.64
N ALA A 62 -6.02 1.87 10.46
CA ALA A 62 -5.68 2.76 11.56
C ALA A 62 -6.90 3.59 11.99
N ARG A 63 -7.04 3.78 13.30
CA ARG A 63 -8.04 4.65 13.90
C ARG A 63 -7.37 5.71 14.78
N LEU A 64 -7.92 6.91 14.75
CA LEU A 64 -7.56 8.00 15.65
C LEU A 64 -8.87 8.44 16.33
N ASP A 65 -8.90 8.41 17.64
CA ASP A 65 -10.11 8.71 18.43
C ASP A 65 -11.36 7.93 18.00
N GLY A 66 -11.15 6.66 17.59
CA GLY A 66 -12.20 5.79 17.09
C GLY A 66 -12.50 5.89 15.60
N GLU A 67 -12.13 6.99 14.95
CA GLU A 67 -12.38 7.23 13.53
C GLU A 67 -11.34 6.56 12.62
N PRO A 68 -11.76 5.91 11.53
CA PRO A 68 -10.84 5.31 10.57
C PRO A 68 -10.09 6.41 9.81
N VAL A 69 -8.76 6.40 9.85
CA VAL A 69 -7.93 7.47 9.29
C VAL A 69 -6.81 6.99 8.37
N GLY A 70 -6.56 5.69 8.28
CA GLY A 70 -5.52 5.19 7.39
C GLY A 70 -5.65 3.71 7.09
N ILE A 71 -5.13 3.31 5.94
CA ILE A 71 -5.09 1.92 5.46
C ILE A 71 -3.69 1.58 4.97
N LEU A 72 -3.36 0.29 5.05
CA LEU A 72 -2.18 -0.30 4.45
C LEU A 72 -2.42 -1.77 4.18
N MET A 73 -2.05 -2.25 2.98
CA MET A 73 -2.32 -3.60 2.53
C MET A 73 -1.04 -4.38 2.26
N LEU A 74 -1.13 -5.71 2.40
CA LEU A 74 -0.09 -6.67 2.08
C LEU A 74 -0.72 -7.85 1.34
N LYS A 75 -0.09 -8.26 0.24
CA LYS A 75 -0.44 -9.46 -0.53
C LYS A 75 0.82 -10.26 -0.88
N PRO A 76 0.70 -11.54 -1.25
CA PRO A 76 1.80 -12.31 -1.84
C PRO A 76 2.32 -11.60 -3.11
N TYR A 77 3.63 -11.68 -3.33
CA TYR A 77 4.28 -11.16 -4.53
C TYR A 77 5.05 -12.25 -5.27
N ASP A 78 5.91 -12.97 -4.57
CA ASP A 78 6.73 -14.08 -5.07
C ASP A 78 6.97 -15.09 -3.93
N ASP A 79 7.66 -16.19 -4.19
CA ASP A 79 7.96 -17.19 -3.16
C ASP A 79 8.71 -16.56 -1.97
N GLY A 80 8.09 -16.61 -0.81
CA GLY A 80 8.60 -15.99 0.41
C GLY A 80 8.64 -14.47 0.42
N VAL A 81 8.10 -13.78 -0.59
CA VAL A 81 8.09 -12.32 -0.71
C VAL A 81 6.67 -11.79 -0.72
N CYS A 82 6.40 -10.76 0.05
CA CYS A 82 5.13 -10.02 0.01
C CYS A 82 5.29 -8.62 -0.55
N GLU A 83 4.20 -8.08 -1.06
CA GLU A 83 4.11 -6.69 -1.51
C GLU A 83 3.27 -5.87 -0.55
N MET A 84 3.85 -4.76 -0.07
CA MET A 84 3.14 -3.70 0.62
C MET A 84 2.57 -2.73 -0.40
N ASN A 85 1.28 -2.47 -0.33
CA ASN A 85 0.63 -1.55 -1.27
C ASN A 85 -0.49 -0.73 -0.62
N ARG A 86 -0.97 0.30 -1.32
CA ARG A 86 -2.10 1.14 -0.96
C ARG A 86 -1.99 1.75 0.42
N MET A 87 -0.81 2.30 0.76
CA MET A 87 -0.68 3.10 1.97
C MET A 87 -1.37 4.45 1.76
N PHE A 88 -2.37 4.71 2.59
CA PHE A 88 -3.06 5.99 2.62
C PHE A 88 -3.35 6.42 4.04
N VAL A 89 -3.11 7.69 4.34
CA VAL A 89 -3.48 8.34 5.58
C VAL A 89 -4.22 9.62 5.23
N ARG A 90 -5.44 9.74 5.76
CA ARG A 90 -6.28 10.93 5.56
C ARG A 90 -5.52 12.19 5.97
N PRO A 91 -5.67 13.32 5.25
CA PRO A 91 -4.93 14.55 5.54
C PRO A 91 -5.04 15.00 7.00
N VAL A 92 -6.21 14.85 7.61
CA VAL A 92 -6.47 15.22 9.01
C VAL A 92 -5.60 14.46 10.03
N ALA A 93 -5.12 13.27 9.70
CA ALA A 93 -4.30 12.43 10.57
C ALA A 93 -2.80 12.43 10.19
N ARG A 94 -2.41 13.21 9.18
CA ARG A 94 -1.01 13.36 8.81
C ARG A 94 -0.23 14.11 9.90
N GLY A 95 1.07 13.86 10.01
CA GLY A 95 1.91 14.43 11.06
C GLY A 95 1.79 13.76 12.44
N HIS A 96 0.83 12.84 12.64
CA HIS A 96 0.63 12.11 13.90
C HIS A 96 1.34 10.73 13.94
N GLY A 97 2.26 10.47 13.00
CA GLY A 97 3.00 9.20 12.96
C GLY A 97 2.21 7.98 12.47
N VAL A 98 0.97 8.16 12.01
CA VAL A 98 0.07 7.05 11.59
C VAL A 98 0.70 6.19 10.49
N ALA A 99 1.28 6.80 9.45
CA ALA A 99 1.92 6.07 8.35
C ALA A 99 3.09 5.20 8.87
N LYS A 100 3.93 5.75 9.74
CA LYS A 100 5.05 5.02 10.35
C LYS A 100 4.56 3.83 11.20
N ALA A 101 3.52 4.06 12.02
CA ALA A 101 2.93 3.01 12.86
C ALA A 101 2.30 1.90 12.01
N LEU A 102 1.55 2.24 10.95
CA LEU A 102 0.99 1.28 10.01
C LEU A 102 2.08 0.43 9.36
N THR A 103 3.12 1.08 8.82
CA THR A 103 4.19 0.36 8.12
C THR A 103 4.97 -0.55 9.07
N ALA A 104 5.35 -0.06 10.25
CA ALA A 104 6.03 -0.87 11.27
C ALA A 104 5.17 -2.09 11.67
N ARG A 105 3.87 -1.90 11.87
CA ARG A 105 2.96 -2.99 12.21
C ARG A 105 2.79 -3.99 11.07
N LEU A 106 2.76 -3.53 9.81
CA LEU A 106 2.65 -4.43 8.66
C LEU A 106 3.92 -5.27 8.49
N ILE A 107 5.10 -4.71 8.75
CA ILE A 107 6.38 -5.45 8.76
C ILE A 107 6.35 -6.58 9.80
N GLU A 108 5.87 -6.31 11.01
CA GLU A 108 5.68 -7.37 12.03
C GLU A 108 4.73 -8.45 11.54
N ARG A 109 3.58 -8.06 10.97
CA ARG A 109 2.61 -9.01 10.42
C ARG A 109 3.16 -9.85 9.29
N ALA A 110 3.98 -9.28 8.41
CA ALA A 110 4.64 -10.02 7.35
C ALA A 110 5.58 -11.11 7.90
N ARG A 111 6.34 -10.79 8.95
CA ARG A 111 7.17 -11.78 9.66
C ARG A 111 6.33 -12.90 10.29
N ASP A 112 5.23 -12.53 10.96
CA ASP A 112 4.29 -13.50 11.56
C ASP A 112 3.67 -14.44 10.51
N LEU A 113 3.46 -13.96 9.28
CA LEU A 113 2.96 -14.73 8.15
C LEU A 113 4.05 -15.57 7.46
N GLY A 114 5.30 -15.45 7.88
CA GLY A 114 6.42 -16.26 7.38
C GLY A 114 7.11 -15.72 6.12
N TYR A 115 6.86 -14.47 5.74
CA TYR A 115 7.57 -13.85 4.62
C TYR A 115 9.02 -13.53 4.99
N ALA A 116 9.93 -13.74 4.05
CA ALA A 116 11.35 -13.45 4.19
C ALA A 116 11.72 -12.04 3.74
N ALA A 117 10.91 -11.46 2.85
CA ALA A 117 11.14 -10.11 2.35
C ALA A 117 9.82 -9.41 2.01
N MET A 118 9.86 -8.09 2.01
CA MET A 118 8.76 -7.22 1.60
C MET A 118 9.24 -6.27 0.51
N VAL A 119 8.46 -6.11 -0.55
CA VAL A 119 8.68 -5.13 -1.61
C VAL A 119 7.56 -4.10 -1.64
N LEU A 120 7.82 -2.96 -2.22
CA LEU A 120 6.83 -1.94 -2.54
C LEU A 120 7.26 -1.17 -3.79
N SER A 121 6.29 -0.63 -4.52
CA SER A 121 6.51 0.40 -5.54
C SER A 121 5.93 1.72 -5.08
N ALA A 122 6.64 2.81 -5.33
CA ALA A 122 6.18 4.16 -5.06
C ALA A 122 6.60 5.09 -6.18
N LEU A 123 5.79 6.12 -6.46
CA LEU A 123 6.17 7.14 -7.42
C LEU A 123 7.45 7.86 -6.95
N ASP A 124 8.38 8.11 -7.87
CA ASP A 124 9.64 8.81 -7.62
C ASP A 124 9.45 10.21 -7.00
N ARG A 125 8.30 10.82 -7.27
CA ARG A 125 7.90 12.14 -6.74
C ARG A 125 7.31 12.11 -5.33
N HIS A 126 7.03 10.93 -4.79
CA HIS A 126 6.51 10.75 -3.42
C HIS A 126 7.64 10.79 -2.38
N HIS A 127 8.38 11.90 -2.32
CA HIS A 127 9.57 12.03 -1.45
C HIS A 127 9.27 11.73 0.02
N GLU A 128 8.07 12.13 0.51
CA GLU A 128 7.66 11.88 1.88
C GLU A 128 7.49 10.39 2.18
N ALA A 129 6.92 9.64 1.21
CA ALA A 129 6.75 8.19 1.33
C ALA A 129 8.10 7.47 1.21
N LEU A 130 8.90 7.82 0.22
CA LEU A 130 10.24 7.25 0.02
C LEU A 130 11.13 7.46 1.26
N GLY A 131 11.15 8.66 1.83
CA GLY A 131 11.89 8.95 3.06
C GLY A 131 11.39 8.15 4.26
N LEU A 132 10.07 7.94 4.38
CA LEU A 132 9.50 7.08 5.40
C LEU A 132 10.00 5.63 5.25
N TYR A 133 9.92 5.06 4.06
CA TYR A 133 10.34 3.68 3.80
C TYR A 133 11.83 3.48 4.04
N GLN A 134 12.67 4.41 3.60
CA GLN A 134 14.11 4.40 3.90
C GLN A 134 14.37 4.43 5.41
N SER A 135 13.64 5.25 6.17
CA SER A 135 13.76 5.32 7.62
C SER A 135 13.38 4.02 8.35
N LEU A 136 12.65 3.13 7.68
CA LEU A 136 12.23 1.82 8.16
C LEU A 136 13.10 0.67 7.61
N GLY A 137 14.17 1.00 6.90
CA GLY A 137 15.14 0.03 6.40
C GLY A 137 14.88 -0.51 4.99
N PHE A 138 13.92 0.05 4.27
CA PHE A 138 13.78 -0.29 2.86
C PHE A 138 14.91 0.34 2.04
N GLU A 139 15.45 -0.46 1.13
CA GLU A 139 16.48 -0.05 0.18
C GLU A 139 15.92 -0.09 -1.25
N THR A 140 16.44 0.77 -2.13
CA THR A 140 16.07 0.73 -3.55
C THR A 140 16.48 -0.60 -4.15
N ASP A 141 15.55 -1.30 -4.80
CA ASP A 141 15.81 -2.55 -5.53
C ASP A 141 15.99 -2.22 -7.02
N GLU A 142 17.22 -2.37 -7.52
CA GLU A 142 17.54 -2.12 -8.94
C GLU A 142 16.97 -3.20 -9.88
N ARG A 143 16.50 -4.33 -9.32
CA ARG A 143 15.84 -5.38 -10.08
C ARG A 143 14.43 -4.93 -10.41
N ARG A 144 14.27 -4.21 -11.52
CA ARG A 144 12.93 -3.89 -12.04
C ARG A 144 12.18 -5.18 -12.38
N PRO A 145 10.95 -5.37 -11.92
CA PRO A 145 10.06 -6.28 -12.62
C PRO A 145 9.84 -5.73 -14.04
N ASP A 146 9.79 -6.60 -15.03
CA ASP A 146 9.36 -6.27 -16.39
C ASP A 146 7.86 -5.89 -16.36
N THR A 147 7.54 -4.72 -15.83
CA THR A 147 6.18 -4.20 -15.82
C THR A 147 6.01 -3.27 -17.01
N GLU A 148 5.17 -3.67 -17.94
CA GLU A 148 4.86 -2.95 -19.17
C GLU A 148 4.16 -1.58 -18.97
N SER A 149 3.88 -1.17 -17.74
CA SER A 149 3.11 0.05 -17.49
C SER A 149 3.86 1.07 -16.64
N GLY A 150 4.19 2.21 -17.21
CA GLY A 150 4.55 3.42 -16.49
C GLY A 150 5.86 3.39 -15.67
N ALA A 151 6.68 2.37 -15.87
CA ALA A 151 7.83 2.01 -15.07
C ALA A 151 8.91 3.09 -14.88
N ASP A 152 8.95 4.10 -15.73
CA ASP A 152 9.97 5.15 -15.67
C ASP A 152 9.79 6.15 -14.52
N ARG A 153 8.69 6.03 -13.76
CA ARG A 153 8.34 6.94 -12.65
C ARG A 153 8.13 6.26 -11.32
N GLU A 154 8.40 4.96 -11.22
CA GLU A 154 8.29 4.20 -10.00
C GLU A 154 9.66 3.78 -9.46
N VAL A 155 9.81 3.87 -8.15
CA VAL A 155 10.94 3.34 -7.38
C VAL A 155 10.48 2.06 -6.71
N LEU A 156 11.11 0.94 -7.06
CA LEU A 156 10.94 -0.32 -6.35
C LEU A 156 11.84 -0.30 -5.12
N MET A 157 11.29 -0.67 -3.97
CA MET A 157 12.04 -0.78 -2.72
C MET A 157 11.84 -2.15 -2.09
N ARG A 158 12.84 -2.61 -1.35
CA ARG A 158 12.86 -3.92 -0.70
C ARG A 158 13.36 -3.83 0.73
N LEU A 159 12.74 -4.63 1.61
CA LEU A 159 13.16 -4.85 2.99
C LEU A 159 13.34 -6.35 3.20
N GLN A 160 14.45 -6.77 3.81
CA GLN A 160 14.60 -8.13 4.38
C GLN A 160 13.90 -8.17 5.74
N LEU A 161 13.08 -9.20 5.97
CA LEU A 161 12.23 -9.34 7.16
C LEU A 161 12.86 -10.15 8.28
#